data_d4b5e66db38c8978c3a5484aefa9ce1b
#
_entry.id   d4b5e66db38c8978c3a5484aefa9ce1b
#
_cell.length_a   1.000
_cell.length_b   1.000
_cell.length_c   1.000
_cell.angle_alpha   90.00
_cell.angle_beta   90.00
_cell.angle_gamma   90.00
#
_symmetry.space_group_name_H-M   'P 1'
#
loop_
_entity.id
_entity.type
_entity.pdbx_description
1 polymer ?
#
loop_
_entity_poly.entity_id
_entity_poly.type
_entity_poly.pdbx_seq_one_letter_code
_entity_poly.pdbx_strand_id
1 'polypeptide(L)'
;MHYGVNLPAFGDFADPLVLAELAHEAEAAGWDGFFIWDHVIFDPSFHPMLDPWVGLAAVALRTQRLRLGPMITPLPRRRPWKLARETASLDRLSNGRLILGVGIGDPVQWDFGFFGEGADARTRAQQLDEGLEILTGLWSGDAFEYHGEHYQLQPVTFRPRPVQEPRIPIWVGGWWPNKPPMRRAARWDGVFPGKGDGGMTPEDWRDLLAYVQQHRPDQQPFDVVHSGRSSGVNQREDAALVATYAEVGVTWWLEEINPWRFGWSWEDAWSRDASALMRERVRQGPPERE
;
A
#
# COMPACT_ATOMS: atom_id res chain seq x y z
N MET A 1 8.22 -8.41 -14.00
CA MET A 1 8.32 -7.52 -12.83
C MET A 1 7.57 -6.23 -13.12
N HIS A 2 6.72 -5.79 -12.20
CA HIS A 2 6.13 -4.46 -12.20
C HIS A 2 6.92 -3.54 -11.27
N TYR A 3 6.93 -2.26 -11.58
CA TYR A 3 7.66 -1.24 -10.83
C TYR A 3 6.72 -0.16 -10.34
N GLY A 4 6.71 0.11 -9.05
CA GLY A 4 5.95 1.20 -8.46
C GLY A 4 6.82 2.10 -7.59
N VAL A 5 6.37 3.31 -7.36
CA VAL A 5 6.91 4.16 -6.30
C VAL A 5 6.06 4.01 -5.04
N ASN A 6 6.71 4.06 -3.87
CA ASN A 6 6.07 4.04 -2.56
C ASN A 6 6.63 5.19 -1.73
N LEU A 7 5.79 6.16 -1.38
CA LEU A 7 6.23 7.37 -0.71
C LEU A 7 5.21 7.91 0.31
N PRO A 8 5.66 8.64 1.34
CA PRO A 8 4.78 9.39 2.22
C PRO A 8 4.26 10.66 1.53
N ALA A 9 2.96 10.94 1.66
CA ALA A 9 2.34 12.18 1.18
C ALA A 9 2.49 13.30 2.24
N PHE A 10 3.74 13.66 2.53
CA PHE A 10 4.14 14.60 3.58
C PHE A 10 4.89 15.81 3.00
N GLY A 11 5.08 16.84 3.81
CA GLY A 11 5.82 18.03 3.40
C GLY A 11 5.20 18.71 2.18
N ASP A 12 5.98 18.96 1.13
CA ASP A 12 5.47 19.55 -0.11
C ASP A 12 4.45 18.63 -0.82
N PHE A 13 4.55 17.32 -0.60
CA PHE A 13 3.60 16.33 -1.14
C PHE A 13 2.30 16.21 -0.33
N ALA A 14 2.14 17.00 0.73
CA ALA A 14 0.87 17.18 1.42
C ALA A 14 -0.11 18.08 0.65
N ASP A 15 0.33 18.74 -0.41
CA ASP A 15 -0.56 19.39 -1.37
C ASP A 15 -1.03 18.36 -2.41
N PRO A 16 -2.35 18.12 -2.55
CA PRO A 16 -2.87 17.12 -3.47
C PRO A 16 -2.55 17.42 -4.95
N LEU A 17 -2.37 18.68 -5.33
CA LEU A 17 -2.00 19.05 -6.70
C LEU A 17 -0.53 18.77 -6.97
N VAL A 18 0.35 19.02 -6.00
CA VAL A 18 1.79 18.69 -6.09
C VAL A 18 1.98 17.18 -6.15
N LEU A 19 1.24 16.42 -5.33
CA LEU A 19 1.27 14.96 -5.33
C LEU A 19 0.76 14.39 -6.67
N ALA A 20 -0.33 14.93 -7.20
CA ALA A 20 -0.88 14.51 -8.49
C ALA A 20 0.10 14.78 -9.65
N GLU A 21 0.81 15.91 -9.63
CA GLU A 21 1.85 16.22 -10.62
C GLU A 21 3.04 15.26 -10.50
N LEU A 22 3.48 14.92 -9.29
CA LEU A 22 4.50 13.92 -9.07
C LEU A 22 4.09 12.54 -9.63
N ALA A 23 2.83 12.15 -9.47
CA ALA A 23 2.31 10.91 -10.02
C ALA A 23 2.27 10.93 -11.57
N HIS A 24 1.95 12.08 -12.16
CA HIS A 24 2.04 12.26 -13.60
C HIS A 24 3.48 12.13 -14.12
N GLU A 25 4.45 12.70 -13.41
CA GLU A 25 5.87 12.55 -13.70
C GLU A 25 6.32 11.09 -13.57
N ALA A 26 5.82 10.37 -12.55
CA ALA A 26 6.06 8.92 -12.39
C ALA A 26 5.53 8.14 -13.60
N GLU A 27 4.30 8.42 -14.04
CA GLU A 27 3.72 7.79 -15.23
C GLU A 27 4.52 8.07 -16.50
N ALA A 28 4.96 9.30 -16.68
CA ALA A 28 5.80 9.70 -17.81
C ALA A 28 7.18 9.03 -17.78
N ALA A 29 7.73 8.80 -16.59
CA ALA A 29 9.02 8.12 -16.38
C ALA A 29 8.92 6.58 -16.52
N GLY A 30 7.72 6.02 -16.73
CA GLY A 30 7.55 4.59 -17.03
C GLY A 30 7.28 3.70 -15.81
N TRP A 31 6.94 4.26 -14.64
CA TRP A 31 6.47 3.47 -13.51
C TRP A 31 5.10 2.84 -13.81
N ASP A 32 4.84 1.66 -13.22
CA ASP A 32 3.55 0.95 -13.33
C ASP A 32 2.60 1.28 -12.18
N GLY A 33 3.12 1.76 -11.05
CA GLY A 33 2.32 2.05 -9.87
C GLY A 33 2.79 3.25 -9.07
N PHE A 34 1.84 3.86 -8.36
CA PHE A 34 2.07 4.98 -7.46
C PHE A 34 1.32 4.73 -6.15
N PHE A 35 2.06 4.49 -5.08
CA PHE A 35 1.52 4.11 -3.79
C PHE A 35 1.94 5.11 -2.72
N ILE A 36 1.02 5.42 -1.80
CA ILE A 36 1.26 6.37 -0.72
C ILE A 36 0.93 5.77 0.65
N TRP A 37 1.61 6.27 1.67
CA TRP A 37 1.37 5.85 3.04
C TRP A 37 0.03 6.38 3.55
N ASP A 38 -0.64 5.62 4.43
CA ASP A 38 -1.89 6.00 5.07
C ASP A 38 -1.71 6.11 6.59
N HIS A 39 -1.41 7.31 7.04
CA HIS A 39 -1.35 7.68 8.44
C HIS A 39 -2.30 8.84 8.74
N VAL A 40 -2.82 8.92 9.97
CA VAL A 40 -3.53 10.10 10.49
C VAL A 40 -2.53 11.10 11.03
N ILE A 41 -1.52 10.60 11.73
CA ILE A 41 -0.35 11.34 12.19
C ILE A 41 0.86 10.43 12.09
N PHE A 42 1.98 10.98 11.68
CA PHE A 42 3.24 10.25 11.57
C PHE A 42 4.32 11.08 12.22
N ASP A 43 4.68 10.80 13.46
CA ASP A 43 5.52 11.60 14.31
C ASP A 43 4.93 12.98 14.68
N PRO A 44 4.88 13.35 15.97
CA PRO A 44 4.41 14.64 16.43
C PRO A 44 5.29 15.83 16.03
N SER A 45 6.42 15.62 15.38
CA SER A 45 7.36 16.69 14.99
C SER A 45 6.96 17.48 13.73
N PHE A 46 5.67 17.36 13.27
CA PHE A 46 5.04 18.42 12.47
C PHE A 46 5.35 18.47 10.98
N HIS A 47 5.32 17.36 10.32
CA HIS A 47 5.24 17.38 8.87
C HIS A 47 3.79 17.65 8.44
N PRO A 48 3.52 18.61 7.55
CA PRO A 48 2.24 18.65 6.87
C PRO A 48 1.94 17.29 6.25
N MET A 49 0.73 16.79 6.45
CA MET A 49 0.30 15.48 5.95
C MET A 49 -0.99 15.62 5.16
N LEU A 50 -1.10 14.87 4.10
CA LEU A 50 -2.30 14.79 3.28
C LEU A 50 -3.12 13.57 3.68
N ASP A 51 -4.45 13.71 3.70
CA ASP A 51 -5.32 12.53 3.72
C ASP A 51 -5.08 11.69 2.46
N PRO A 52 -4.70 10.41 2.59
CA PRO A 52 -4.28 9.60 1.45
C PRO A 52 -5.40 9.37 0.43
N TRP A 53 -6.66 9.32 0.85
CA TRP A 53 -7.79 9.09 -0.07
C TRP A 53 -8.08 10.32 -0.93
N VAL A 54 -7.89 11.51 -0.37
CA VAL A 54 -7.94 12.78 -1.14
C VAL A 54 -6.76 12.84 -2.10
N GLY A 55 -5.57 12.50 -1.64
CA GLY A 55 -4.37 12.43 -2.49
C GLY A 55 -4.52 11.45 -3.64
N LEU A 56 -4.96 10.23 -3.37
CA LEU A 56 -5.18 9.21 -4.40
C LEU A 56 -6.28 9.60 -5.40
N ALA A 57 -7.30 10.34 -4.98
CA ALA A 57 -8.29 10.87 -5.91
C ALA A 57 -7.66 11.90 -6.89
N ALA A 58 -6.80 12.79 -6.40
CA ALA A 58 -6.07 13.73 -7.26
C ALA A 58 -5.10 12.99 -8.22
N VAL A 59 -4.38 11.98 -7.73
CA VAL A 59 -3.53 11.09 -8.54
C VAL A 59 -4.35 10.40 -9.64
N ALA A 60 -5.52 9.85 -9.29
CA ALA A 60 -6.39 9.15 -10.23
C ALA A 60 -6.85 10.03 -11.39
N LEU A 61 -7.13 11.32 -11.12
CA LEU A 61 -7.54 12.30 -12.15
C LEU A 61 -6.38 12.74 -13.04
N ARG A 62 -5.14 12.72 -12.55
CA ARG A 62 -3.96 13.24 -13.26
C ARG A 62 -3.21 12.17 -14.05
N THR A 63 -3.50 10.89 -13.82
CA THR A 63 -2.84 9.73 -14.44
C THR A 63 -3.84 8.87 -15.22
N GLN A 64 -3.34 8.02 -16.15
CA GLN A 64 -4.17 7.19 -17.02
C GLN A 64 -3.90 5.69 -16.88
N ARG A 65 -2.65 5.29 -16.54
CA ARG A 65 -2.20 3.90 -16.56
C ARG A 65 -1.73 3.39 -15.21
N LEU A 66 -1.15 4.27 -14.38
CA LEU A 66 -0.59 3.89 -13.08
C LEU A 66 -1.63 3.17 -12.21
N ARG A 67 -1.27 1.99 -11.73
CA ARG A 67 -1.94 1.42 -10.57
C ARG A 67 -1.70 2.35 -9.38
N LEU A 68 -2.69 2.49 -8.52
CA LEU A 68 -2.58 3.41 -7.37
C LEU A 68 -3.23 2.80 -6.13
N GLY A 69 -2.77 3.21 -4.96
CA GLY A 69 -3.36 2.74 -3.72
C GLY A 69 -2.60 3.14 -2.48
N PRO A 70 -3.18 2.89 -1.30
CA PRO A 70 -2.47 3.07 -0.04
C PRO A 70 -1.52 1.90 0.21
N MET A 71 -0.36 2.20 0.79
CA MET A 71 0.60 1.19 1.20
C MET A 71 1.12 1.50 2.61
N ILE A 72 0.31 1.11 3.61
CA ILE A 72 -0.96 0.38 3.66
C ILE A 72 -2.03 1.14 4.47
N THR A 73 -3.33 0.91 4.20
CA THR A 73 -4.42 1.39 5.05
C THR A 73 -4.55 0.54 6.31
N PRO A 74 -4.45 1.10 7.51
CA PRO A 74 -4.83 0.44 8.75
C PRO A 74 -6.36 0.26 8.82
N LEU A 75 -6.88 -0.87 8.32
CA LEU A 75 -8.33 -1.09 8.26
C LEU A 75 -9.01 -1.00 9.63
N PRO A 76 -8.43 -1.47 10.75
CA PRO A 76 -9.03 -1.33 12.09
C PRO A 76 -9.31 0.11 12.54
N ARG A 77 -8.59 1.09 11.99
CA ARG A 77 -8.80 2.52 12.25
C ARG A 77 -10.01 3.08 11.49
N ARG A 78 -10.55 2.34 10.53
CA ARG A 78 -11.61 2.80 9.62
C ARG A 78 -12.91 2.03 9.83
N ARG A 79 -14.04 2.68 9.53
CA ARG A 79 -15.31 1.95 9.42
C ARG A 79 -15.34 1.21 8.08
N PRO A 80 -15.48 -0.15 8.07
CA PRO A 80 -15.40 -0.93 6.84
C PRO A 80 -16.36 -0.45 5.74
N TRP A 81 -17.62 -0.11 6.09
CA TRP A 81 -18.60 0.40 5.11
C TRP A 81 -18.24 1.77 4.54
N LYS A 82 -17.55 2.63 5.33
CA LYS A 82 -17.06 3.91 4.80
C LYS A 82 -15.92 3.67 3.81
N LEU A 83 -14.97 2.81 4.15
CA LEU A 83 -13.88 2.42 3.27
C LEU A 83 -14.39 1.71 2.01
N ALA A 84 -15.41 0.84 2.11
CA ALA A 84 -16.05 0.22 0.95
C ALA A 84 -16.59 1.27 -0.04
N ARG A 85 -17.15 2.38 0.47
CA ARG A 85 -17.66 3.48 -0.36
C ARG A 85 -16.52 4.27 -1.01
N GLU A 86 -15.48 4.58 -0.25
CA GLU A 86 -14.29 5.30 -0.74
C GLU A 86 -13.59 4.52 -1.84
N THR A 87 -13.32 3.26 -1.58
CA THR A 87 -12.61 2.38 -2.52
C THR A 87 -13.41 2.12 -3.80
N ALA A 88 -14.71 1.83 -3.72
CA ALA A 88 -15.54 1.67 -4.90
C ALA A 88 -15.61 2.97 -5.73
N SER A 89 -15.64 4.14 -5.07
CA SER A 89 -15.65 5.43 -5.75
C SER A 89 -14.32 5.72 -6.43
N LEU A 90 -13.21 5.47 -5.74
CA LEU A 90 -11.85 5.69 -6.27
C LEU A 90 -11.54 4.68 -7.39
N ASP A 91 -11.98 3.44 -7.27
CA ASP A 91 -11.83 2.44 -8.32
C ASP A 91 -12.52 2.87 -9.62
N ARG A 92 -13.75 3.38 -9.51
CA ARG A 92 -14.47 3.95 -10.66
C ARG A 92 -13.80 5.21 -11.20
N LEU A 93 -13.37 6.13 -10.34
CA LEU A 93 -12.68 7.36 -10.73
C LEU A 93 -11.39 7.06 -11.50
N SER A 94 -10.65 6.05 -11.06
CA SER A 94 -9.41 5.61 -11.68
C SER A 94 -9.61 4.65 -12.86
N ASN A 95 -10.85 4.27 -13.19
CA ASN A 95 -11.17 3.27 -14.21
C ASN A 95 -10.49 1.91 -13.94
N GLY A 96 -10.64 1.41 -12.70
CA GLY A 96 -10.16 0.07 -12.32
C GLY A 96 -8.66 -0.03 -12.06
N ARG A 97 -8.01 1.04 -11.58
CA ARG A 97 -6.56 1.05 -11.30
C ARG A 97 -6.22 0.93 -9.81
N LEU A 98 -7.23 0.93 -8.92
CA LEU A 98 -7.00 0.84 -7.48
C LEU A 98 -6.45 -0.54 -7.09
N ILE A 99 -5.46 -0.55 -6.21
CA ILE A 99 -5.02 -1.70 -5.41
C ILE A 99 -5.15 -1.30 -3.95
N LEU A 100 -5.80 -2.11 -3.13
CA LEU A 100 -6.01 -1.81 -1.72
C LEU A 100 -4.97 -2.54 -0.87
N GLY A 101 -3.93 -1.83 -0.44
CA GLY A 101 -3.01 -2.30 0.60
C GLY A 101 -3.65 -2.18 1.99
N VAL A 102 -3.60 -3.23 2.81
CA VAL A 102 -4.21 -3.26 4.14
C VAL A 102 -3.31 -3.88 5.20
N GLY A 103 -3.50 -3.45 6.44
CA GLY A 103 -2.81 -3.99 7.60
C GLY A 103 -3.51 -3.62 8.90
N ILE A 104 -2.88 -3.96 10.02
CA ILE A 104 -3.40 -3.67 11.37
C ILE A 104 -2.97 -2.29 11.90
N GLY A 105 -2.10 -1.58 11.18
CA GLY A 105 -1.53 -0.28 11.57
C GLY A 105 -0.29 -0.39 12.45
N ASP A 106 0.72 0.41 12.08
CA ASP A 106 1.98 0.57 12.78
C ASP A 106 2.64 1.89 12.31
N PRO A 107 3.15 2.75 13.18
CA PRO A 107 3.20 2.66 14.66
C PRO A 107 1.83 2.86 15.34
N VAL A 108 1.54 1.99 16.30
CA VAL A 108 0.23 1.98 17.00
C VAL A 108 -0.04 3.28 17.73
N GLN A 109 0.99 3.85 18.37
CA GLN A 109 0.86 5.06 19.18
C GLN A 109 0.36 6.24 18.35
N TRP A 110 0.82 6.37 17.12
CA TRP A 110 0.50 7.52 16.26
C TRP A 110 -0.87 7.38 15.59
N ASP A 111 -1.18 6.20 15.11
CA ASP A 111 -2.44 5.98 14.39
C ASP A 111 -3.65 5.69 15.30
N PHE A 112 -3.42 5.26 16.55
CA PHE A 112 -4.46 4.87 17.50
C PHE A 112 -4.30 5.53 18.87
N GLY A 113 -3.12 5.44 19.49
CA GLY A 113 -2.90 5.85 20.86
C GLY A 113 -3.17 7.32 21.13
N PHE A 114 -2.74 8.23 20.26
CA PHE A 114 -3.01 9.67 20.39
C PHE A 114 -4.50 10.02 20.32
N PHE A 115 -5.32 9.16 19.76
CA PHE A 115 -6.77 9.37 19.63
C PHE A 115 -7.58 8.60 20.67
N GLY A 116 -6.91 7.98 21.65
CA GLY A 116 -7.57 7.16 22.66
C GLY A 116 -8.13 5.84 22.12
N GLU A 117 -7.74 5.46 20.92
CA GLU A 117 -8.08 4.20 20.27
C GLU A 117 -6.93 3.22 20.50
N GLY A 118 -6.97 2.48 21.59
CA GLY A 118 -5.91 1.56 22.00
C GLY A 118 -6.33 0.10 21.92
N ALA A 119 -6.48 -0.45 20.74
CA ALA A 119 -6.71 -1.87 20.61
C ALA A 119 -5.39 -2.65 20.57
N ASP A 120 -5.33 -3.79 21.25
CA ASP A 120 -4.21 -4.71 21.14
C ASP A 120 -4.12 -5.31 19.73
N ALA A 121 -2.97 -5.89 19.38
CA ALA A 121 -2.72 -6.42 18.04
C ALA A 121 -3.68 -7.55 17.63
N ARG A 122 -4.19 -8.34 18.59
CA ARG A 122 -5.13 -9.43 18.31
C ARG A 122 -6.48 -8.85 17.91
N THR A 123 -7.00 -7.90 18.69
CA THR A 123 -8.27 -7.22 18.38
C THR A 123 -8.21 -6.53 17.03
N ARG A 124 -7.13 -5.79 16.74
CA ARG A 124 -6.93 -5.14 15.44
C ARG A 124 -6.84 -6.16 14.28
N ALA A 125 -6.23 -7.32 14.53
CA ALA A 125 -6.17 -8.38 13.53
C ALA A 125 -7.56 -9.00 13.25
N GLN A 126 -8.39 -9.17 14.27
CA GLN A 126 -9.78 -9.63 14.12
C GLN A 126 -10.63 -8.59 13.38
N GLN A 127 -10.50 -7.30 13.74
CA GLN A 127 -11.17 -6.20 13.04
C GLN A 127 -10.74 -6.10 11.56
N LEU A 128 -9.47 -6.38 11.26
CA LEU A 128 -8.99 -6.45 9.88
C LEU A 128 -9.65 -7.61 9.13
N ASP A 129 -9.71 -8.81 9.73
CA ASP A 129 -10.31 -9.97 9.09
C ASP A 129 -11.81 -9.75 8.80
N GLU A 130 -12.59 -9.32 9.78
CA GLU A 130 -14.02 -8.99 9.60
C GLU A 130 -14.22 -7.82 8.62
N GLY A 131 -13.36 -6.79 8.70
CA GLY A 131 -13.42 -5.64 7.80
C GLY A 131 -13.21 -6.02 6.35
N LEU A 132 -12.32 -6.96 6.06
CA LEU A 132 -12.08 -7.46 4.69
C LEU A 132 -13.28 -8.26 4.15
N GLU A 133 -13.93 -9.07 4.98
CA GLU A 133 -15.16 -9.76 4.62
C GLU A 133 -16.30 -8.77 4.32
N ILE A 134 -16.43 -7.73 5.14
CA ILE A 134 -17.41 -6.67 4.92
C ILE A 134 -17.13 -5.89 3.65
N LEU A 135 -15.89 -5.51 3.37
CA LEU A 135 -15.51 -4.81 2.14
C LEU A 135 -15.93 -5.61 0.91
N THR A 136 -15.55 -6.89 0.87
CA THR A 136 -15.83 -7.76 -0.28
C THR A 136 -17.32 -8.03 -0.44
N GLY A 137 -18.06 -8.22 0.66
CA GLY A 137 -19.50 -8.37 0.63
C GLY A 137 -20.20 -7.11 0.10
N LEU A 138 -19.81 -5.93 0.55
CA LEU A 138 -20.39 -4.66 0.08
C LEU A 138 -20.03 -4.34 -1.38
N TRP A 139 -18.85 -4.73 -1.85
CA TRP A 139 -18.44 -4.54 -3.26
C TRP A 139 -19.19 -5.43 -4.24
N SER A 140 -19.82 -6.51 -3.77
CA SER A 140 -20.66 -7.37 -4.63
C SER A 140 -21.81 -6.60 -5.29
N GLY A 141 -22.33 -5.56 -4.60
CA GLY A 141 -23.51 -4.82 -5.03
C GLY A 141 -24.83 -5.56 -4.83
N ASP A 142 -24.79 -6.74 -4.21
CA ASP A 142 -25.96 -7.52 -3.78
C ASP A 142 -26.37 -7.15 -2.35
N ALA A 143 -27.50 -7.66 -1.88
CA ALA A 143 -27.88 -7.52 -0.49
C ALA A 143 -26.90 -8.30 0.38
N PHE A 144 -26.30 -7.63 1.34
CA PHE A 144 -25.27 -8.17 2.22
C PHE A 144 -25.58 -7.80 3.68
N GLU A 145 -25.48 -8.77 4.57
CA GLU A 145 -25.51 -8.62 6.01
C GLU A 145 -24.27 -9.25 6.64
N TYR A 146 -23.91 -8.83 7.85
CA TYR A 146 -22.74 -9.36 8.54
C TYR A 146 -22.94 -9.42 10.06
N HIS A 147 -22.56 -10.53 10.66
CA HIS A 147 -22.67 -10.80 12.09
C HIS A 147 -21.31 -11.30 12.63
N GLY A 148 -20.42 -10.38 12.97
CA GLY A 148 -19.10 -10.66 13.53
C GLY A 148 -19.02 -10.36 15.03
N GLU A 149 -17.84 -10.49 15.58
CA GLU A 149 -17.51 -10.12 16.96
C GLU A 149 -17.39 -8.60 17.12
N HIS A 150 -16.81 -7.93 16.12
CA HIS A 150 -16.51 -6.49 16.14
C HIS A 150 -17.50 -5.66 15.34
N TYR A 151 -18.11 -6.23 14.31
CA TYR A 151 -19.03 -5.51 13.42
C TYR A 151 -20.35 -6.24 13.23
N GLN A 152 -21.43 -5.44 13.17
CA GLN A 152 -22.79 -5.93 12.91
C GLN A 152 -23.40 -5.05 11.81
N LEU A 153 -23.81 -5.65 10.69
CA LEU A 153 -24.48 -4.97 9.60
C LEU A 153 -25.84 -5.60 9.32
N GLN A 154 -26.87 -4.78 9.30
CA GLN A 154 -28.17 -5.17 8.78
C GLN A 154 -28.10 -5.31 7.25
N PRO A 155 -29.02 -6.05 6.61
CA PRO A 155 -29.03 -6.18 5.16
C PRO A 155 -28.99 -4.83 4.44
N VAL A 156 -27.95 -4.60 3.65
CA VAL A 156 -27.78 -3.38 2.84
C VAL A 156 -27.27 -3.73 1.45
N THR A 157 -27.58 -2.88 0.48
CA THR A 157 -27.04 -3.00 -0.89
C THR A 157 -26.18 -1.79 -1.20
N PHE A 158 -24.91 -2.03 -1.58
CA PHE A 158 -23.96 -0.98 -1.92
C PHE A 158 -23.85 -0.83 -3.43
N ARG A 159 -24.24 0.31 -3.94
CA ARG A 159 -24.09 0.68 -5.35
C ARG A 159 -23.57 2.11 -5.47
N PRO A 160 -22.79 2.44 -6.52
CA PRO A 160 -22.30 1.52 -7.55
C PRO A 160 -21.23 0.56 -7.02
N ARG A 161 -21.07 -0.59 -7.69
CA ARG A 161 -19.96 -1.53 -7.48
C ARG A 161 -18.64 -0.91 -7.96
N PRO A 162 -17.46 -1.43 -7.50
CA PRO A 162 -16.20 -1.25 -8.21
C PRO A 162 -16.31 -1.63 -9.68
N VAL A 163 -15.39 -1.18 -10.52
CA VAL A 163 -15.34 -1.60 -11.95
C VAL A 163 -14.47 -2.82 -12.14
N GLN A 164 -13.55 -3.10 -11.22
CA GLN A 164 -12.69 -4.28 -11.28
C GLN A 164 -13.47 -5.57 -10.98
N GLU A 165 -13.21 -6.61 -11.76
CA GLU A 165 -13.79 -7.95 -11.60
C GLU A 165 -12.68 -8.94 -11.21
N PRO A 166 -12.91 -9.86 -10.27
CA PRO A 166 -14.15 -10.02 -9.49
C PRO A 166 -14.32 -8.94 -8.39
N ARG A 167 -13.26 -8.20 -8.04
CA ARG A 167 -13.22 -7.11 -7.05
C ARG A 167 -11.90 -6.33 -7.14
N ILE A 168 -11.78 -5.27 -6.35
CA ILE A 168 -10.51 -4.55 -6.15
C ILE A 168 -9.48 -5.53 -5.56
N PRO A 169 -8.25 -5.62 -6.12
CA PRO A 169 -7.17 -6.42 -5.55
C PRO A 169 -6.77 -5.94 -4.16
N ILE A 170 -6.52 -6.89 -3.26
CA ILE A 170 -6.15 -6.64 -1.86
C ILE A 170 -4.75 -7.17 -1.61
N TRP A 171 -3.83 -6.31 -1.20
CA TRP A 171 -2.50 -6.68 -0.72
C TRP A 171 -2.43 -6.55 0.79
N VAL A 172 -1.96 -7.59 1.45
CA VAL A 172 -1.89 -7.62 2.91
C VAL A 172 -0.47 -7.35 3.38
N GLY A 173 -0.34 -6.31 4.20
CA GLY A 173 0.92 -5.95 4.85
C GLY A 173 1.10 -6.62 6.22
N GLY A 174 2.37 -6.74 6.63
CA GLY A 174 2.74 -7.22 7.95
C GLY A 174 4.23 -7.43 8.10
N TRP A 175 4.68 -7.62 9.34
CA TRP A 175 6.09 -7.77 9.66
C TRP A 175 6.53 -9.23 9.57
N TRP A 176 7.51 -9.54 8.72
CA TRP A 176 8.23 -10.82 8.70
C TRP A 176 9.26 -10.85 9.85
N PRO A 177 9.42 -11.99 10.56
CA PRO A 177 8.92 -13.34 10.28
C PRO A 177 7.60 -13.71 10.96
N ASN A 178 6.76 -12.74 11.36
CA ASN A 178 5.46 -13.02 11.97
C ASN A 178 4.54 -13.77 11.02
N LYS A 179 4.10 -14.95 11.41
CA LYS A 179 3.29 -15.85 10.56
C LYS A 179 1.82 -15.44 10.38
N PRO A 180 1.11 -14.86 11.39
CA PRO A 180 -0.30 -14.51 11.24
C PRO A 180 -0.62 -13.59 10.07
N PRO A 181 0.10 -12.46 9.81
CA PRO A 181 -0.16 -11.63 8.65
C PRO A 181 0.12 -12.35 7.32
N MET A 182 1.12 -13.21 7.25
CA MET A 182 1.45 -13.97 6.04
C MET A 182 0.36 -15.00 5.72
N ARG A 183 -0.17 -15.67 6.74
CA ARG A 183 -1.31 -16.59 6.58
C ARG A 183 -2.58 -15.84 6.16
N ARG A 184 -2.77 -14.61 6.62
CA ARG A 184 -3.85 -13.74 6.13
C ARG A 184 -3.65 -13.41 4.66
N ALA A 185 -2.46 -12.96 4.27
CA ALA A 185 -2.12 -12.64 2.89
C ALA A 185 -2.41 -13.79 1.93
N ALA A 186 -2.16 -15.03 2.36
CA ALA A 186 -2.43 -16.23 1.56
C ALA A 186 -3.89 -16.38 1.09
N ARG A 187 -4.85 -15.71 1.73
CA ARG A 187 -6.28 -15.72 1.37
C ARG A 187 -6.66 -14.59 0.39
N TRP A 188 -5.73 -13.69 0.07
CA TRP A 188 -5.97 -12.49 -0.73
C TRP A 188 -5.08 -12.44 -1.98
N ASP A 189 -4.96 -11.29 -2.61
CA ASP A 189 -4.35 -11.15 -3.93
C ASP A 189 -2.86 -10.86 -3.90
N GLY A 190 -2.31 -10.53 -2.72
CA GLY A 190 -0.88 -10.28 -2.62
C GLY A 190 -0.39 -10.05 -1.19
N VAL A 191 0.93 -10.04 -1.05
CA VAL A 191 1.65 -9.83 0.21
C VAL A 191 2.65 -8.69 0.09
N PHE A 192 2.63 -7.78 1.08
CA PHE A 192 3.57 -6.67 1.22
C PHE A 192 4.22 -6.72 2.61
N PRO A 193 5.27 -7.54 2.81
CA PRO A 193 5.93 -7.67 4.09
C PRO A 193 6.93 -6.54 4.33
N GLY A 194 6.98 -6.07 5.58
CA GLY A 194 8.13 -5.36 6.12
C GLY A 194 9.03 -6.32 6.91
N LYS A 195 10.29 -5.96 7.08
CA LYS A 195 11.23 -6.58 8.01
C LYS A 195 12.04 -5.45 8.66
N GLY A 196 12.44 -5.64 9.90
CA GLY A 196 13.31 -4.68 10.60
C GLY A 196 14.62 -4.41 9.84
N ASP A 197 15.66 -4.06 10.54
CA ASP A 197 16.94 -3.63 9.97
C ASP A 197 17.41 -4.50 8.78
N GLY A 198 17.66 -3.82 7.66
CA GLY A 198 18.14 -4.43 6.42
C GLY A 198 17.08 -4.86 5.40
N GLY A 199 15.79 -4.80 5.75
CA GLY A 199 14.71 -5.17 4.83
C GLY A 199 14.63 -6.68 4.52
N MET A 200 13.78 -7.05 3.56
CA MET A 200 13.61 -8.43 3.09
C MET A 200 14.75 -8.85 2.16
N THR A 201 15.42 -9.94 2.49
CA THR A 201 16.43 -10.55 1.61
C THR A 201 15.80 -11.56 0.65
N PRO A 202 16.48 -11.98 -0.45
CA PRO A 202 15.99 -13.07 -1.30
C PRO A 202 15.75 -14.38 -0.55
N GLU A 203 16.51 -14.68 0.52
CA GLU A 203 16.30 -15.86 1.36
C GLU A 203 14.99 -15.74 2.17
N ASP A 204 14.75 -14.58 2.79
CA ASP A 204 13.49 -14.30 3.48
C ASP A 204 12.28 -14.49 2.55
N TRP A 205 12.41 -14.09 1.29
CA TRP A 205 11.36 -14.26 0.29
C TRP A 205 11.10 -15.73 -0.03
N ARG A 206 12.13 -16.56 -0.19
CA ARG A 206 11.96 -18.01 -0.38
C ARG A 206 11.20 -18.63 0.78
N ASP A 207 11.59 -18.30 2.01
CA ASP A 207 10.94 -18.82 3.22
C ASP A 207 9.49 -18.34 3.36
N LEU A 208 9.25 -17.06 3.10
CA LEU A 208 7.91 -16.49 3.15
C LEU A 208 7.01 -17.13 2.10
N LEU A 209 7.46 -17.23 0.85
CA LEU A 209 6.67 -17.80 -0.23
C LEU A 209 6.39 -19.29 -0.03
N ALA A 210 7.35 -20.04 0.49
CA ALA A 210 7.13 -21.43 0.89
C ALA A 210 6.03 -21.54 1.96
N TYR A 211 6.03 -20.64 2.94
CA TYR A 211 4.97 -20.57 3.96
C TYR A 211 3.61 -20.17 3.37
N VAL A 212 3.57 -19.12 2.55
CA VAL A 212 2.33 -18.66 1.90
C VAL A 212 1.73 -19.77 1.03
N GLN A 213 2.54 -20.46 0.23
CA GLN A 213 2.12 -21.57 -0.64
C GLN A 213 1.39 -22.68 0.13
N GLN A 214 1.83 -23.01 1.33
CA GLN A 214 1.20 -24.02 2.20
C GLN A 214 -0.20 -23.61 2.69
N HIS A 215 -0.51 -22.30 2.64
CA HIS A 215 -1.74 -21.75 3.18
C HIS A 215 -2.68 -21.16 2.11
N ARG A 216 -2.25 -21.11 0.85
CA ARG A 216 -3.10 -20.65 -0.25
C ARG A 216 -4.13 -21.71 -0.62
N PRO A 217 -5.42 -21.33 -0.74
CA PRO A 217 -6.49 -22.27 -1.09
C PRO A 217 -6.49 -22.66 -2.58
N ASP A 218 -5.87 -21.85 -3.45
CA ASP A 218 -5.91 -21.98 -4.90
C ASP A 218 -4.62 -21.50 -5.57
N GLN A 219 -4.59 -21.61 -6.90
CA GLN A 219 -3.48 -21.21 -7.79
C GLN A 219 -3.74 -19.87 -8.49
N GLN A 220 -4.66 -19.06 -7.97
CA GLN A 220 -4.94 -17.73 -8.55
C GLN A 220 -3.70 -16.85 -8.55
N PRO A 221 -3.58 -15.87 -9.46
CA PRO A 221 -2.49 -14.91 -9.46
C PRO A 221 -2.28 -14.29 -8.07
N PHE A 222 -1.02 -14.08 -7.70
CA PHE A 222 -0.65 -13.56 -6.39
C PHE A 222 0.52 -12.59 -6.52
N ASP A 223 0.28 -11.37 -6.09
CA ASP A 223 1.32 -10.35 -6.11
C ASP A 223 2.26 -10.49 -4.93
N VAL A 224 3.55 -10.51 -5.23
CA VAL A 224 4.65 -10.58 -4.26
C VAL A 224 5.37 -9.24 -4.30
N VAL A 225 5.12 -8.40 -3.30
CA VAL A 225 5.43 -6.99 -3.35
C VAL A 225 6.62 -6.67 -2.44
N HIS A 226 7.75 -6.34 -3.03
CA HIS A 226 8.97 -5.97 -2.32
C HIS A 226 9.13 -4.45 -2.25
N SER A 227 9.43 -3.94 -1.05
CA SER A 227 9.90 -2.56 -0.87
C SER A 227 11.42 -2.54 -0.93
N GLY A 228 11.98 -1.81 -1.88
CA GLY A 228 13.42 -1.78 -2.12
C GLY A 228 13.94 -0.40 -2.49
N ARG A 229 15.27 -0.29 -2.60
CA ARG A 229 15.95 0.94 -2.96
C ARG A 229 16.97 0.65 -4.05
N SER A 230 16.74 1.15 -5.25
CA SER A 230 17.71 1.15 -6.34
C SER A 230 18.38 2.53 -6.47
N SER A 231 19.52 2.63 -7.13
CA SER A 231 20.28 3.89 -7.16
C SER A 231 19.60 4.96 -8.01
N GLY A 232 18.94 4.57 -9.08
CA GLY A 232 18.38 5.43 -10.13
C GLY A 232 19.40 6.00 -11.09
N VAL A 233 20.70 5.75 -10.89
CA VAL A 233 21.79 6.29 -11.71
C VAL A 233 22.61 5.22 -12.44
N ASN A 234 22.73 4.02 -11.86
CA ASN A 234 23.40 2.90 -12.49
C ASN A 234 22.37 1.83 -12.90
N GLN A 235 21.77 2.01 -14.05
CA GLN A 235 20.70 1.16 -14.56
C GLN A 235 21.07 -0.33 -14.59
N ARG A 236 22.32 -0.65 -14.94
CA ARG A 236 22.79 -2.04 -15.01
C ARG A 236 22.87 -2.69 -13.61
N GLU A 237 23.38 -1.98 -12.62
CA GLU A 237 23.43 -2.48 -11.23
C GLU A 237 22.04 -2.56 -10.62
N ASP A 238 21.20 -1.57 -10.90
CA ASP A 238 19.80 -1.54 -10.45
C ASP A 238 19.00 -2.70 -11.05
N ALA A 239 19.14 -2.97 -12.35
CA ALA A 239 18.51 -4.13 -13.00
C ALA A 239 19.01 -5.45 -12.41
N ALA A 240 20.32 -5.60 -12.21
CA ALA A 240 20.90 -6.80 -11.59
C ALA A 240 20.39 -7.01 -10.15
N LEU A 241 20.28 -5.93 -9.36
CA LEU A 241 19.69 -5.99 -8.02
C LEU A 241 18.25 -6.51 -8.08
N VAL A 242 17.40 -5.91 -8.91
CA VAL A 242 15.98 -6.29 -9.01
C VAL A 242 15.81 -7.71 -9.54
N ALA A 243 16.69 -8.16 -10.47
CA ALA A 243 16.67 -9.53 -11.00
C ALA A 243 16.83 -10.58 -9.88
N THR A 244 17.66 -10.33 -8.86
CA THR A 244 17.82 -11.25 -7.72
C THR A 244 16.53 -11.50 -6.94
N TYR A 245 15.65 -10.51 -6.90
CA TYR A 245 14.33 -10.62 -6.27
C TYR A 245 13.29 -11.25 -7.22
N ALA A 246 13.38 -10.94 -8.51
CA ALA A 246 12.53 -11.59 -9.53
C ALA A 246 12.73 -13.12 -9.55
N GLU A 247 13.99 -13.58 -9.47
CA GLU A 247 14.35 -15.00 -9.42
C GLU A 247 13.73 -15.77 -8.24
N VAL A 248 13.44 -15.08 -7.14
CA VAL A 248 12.78 -15.69 -5.98
C VAL A 248 11.28 -15.49 -5.95
N GLY A 249 10.69 -14.93 -7.03
CA GLY A 249 9.25 -14.85 -7.21
C GLY A 249 8.61 -13.51 -6.87
N VAL A 250 9.39 -12.44 -6.62
CA VAL A 250 8.85 -11.08 -6.47
C VAL A 250 8.24 -10.63 -7.79
N THR A 251 7.00 -10.11 -7.75
CA THR A 251 6.27 -9.65 -8.94
C THR A 251 6.20 -8.13 -9.05
N TRP A 252 6.32 -7.43 -7.92
CA TRP A 252 6.34 -5.98 -7.81
C TRP A 252 7.56 -5.51 -7.03
N TRP A 253 8.31 -4.59 -7.63
CA TRP A 253 9.32 -3.79 -6.94
C TRP A 253 8.74 -2.41 -6.64
N LEU A 254 8.54 -2.09 -5.37
CA LEU A 254 8.15 -0.76 -4.94
C LEU A 254 9.39 0.02 -4.50
N GLU A 255 9.77 0.99 -5.29
CA GLU A 255 10.86 1.90 -4.97
C GLU A 255 10.48 2.75 -3.78
N GLU A 256 11.20 2.57 -2.69
CA GLU A 256 11.00 3.33 -1.47
C GLU A 256 11.59 4.73 -1.62
N ILE A 257 10.74 5.74 -1.67
CA ILE A 257 11.12 7.13 -1.86
C ILE A 257 10.67 7.94 -0.66
N ASN A 258 11.61 8.25 0.24
CA ASN A 258 11.38 9.02 1.44
C ASN A 258 12.64 9.85 1.78
N PRO A 259 12.57 10.86 2.67
CA PRO A 259 13.72 11.70 3.01
C PRO A 259 14.90 10.93 3.61
N TRP A 260 14.64 9.92 4.39
CA TRP A 260 15.69 9.13 5.07
C TRP A 260 16.62 8.41 4.10
N ARG A 261 16.12 8.10 2.91
CA ARG A 261 16.92 7.60 1.79
C ARG A 261 18.05 8.55 1.41
N PHE A 262 17.84 9.85 1.58
CA PHE A 262 18.77 10.91 1.18
C PHE A 262 19.53 11.50 2.37
N GLY A 263 19.52 10.84 3.52
CA GLY A 263 20.32 11.20 4.68
C GLY A 263 19.64 12.11 5.69
N TRP A 264 18.36 12.44 5.53
CA TRP A 264 17.58 13.11 6.57
C TRP A 264 17.23 12.11 7.68
N SER A 265 17.25 12.57 8.93
CA SER A 265 16.76 11.82 10.08
C SER A 265 15.26 12.07 10.32
N TRP A 266 14.66 11.29 11.22
CA TRP A 266 13.28 11.49 11.64
C TRP A 266 13.04 12.82 12.32
N GLU A 267 14.08 13.38 12.94
CA GLU A 267 14.05 14.64 13.69
C GLU A 267 14.26 15.86 12.78
N ASP A 268 14.71 15.65 11.55
CA ASP A 268 14.93 16.73 10.62
C ASP A 268 13.60 17.27 10.07
N ALA A 269 13.51 18.59 9.96
CA ALA A 269 12.38 19.21 9.29
C ALA A 269 12.32 18.74 7.83
N TRP A 270 11.11 18.45 7.36
CA TRP A 270 10.89 18.13 5.94
C TRP A 270 11.24 19.36 5.08
N SER A 271 12.34 19.29 4.39
CA SER A 271 12.85 20.41 3.59
C SER A 271 12.43 20.30 2.13
N ARG A 272 12.42 21.45 1.42
CA ARG A 272 12.24 21.48 -0.02
C ARG A 272 13.33 20.72 -0.76
N ASP A 273 14.53 20.65 -0.19
CA ASP A 273 15.65 19.89 -0.80
C ASP A 273 15.36 18.38 -0.75
N ALA A 274 14.79 17.88 0.37
CA ALA A 274 14.34 16.49 0.46
C ALA A 274 13.27 16.17 -0.59
N SER A 275 12.24 17.02 -0.71
CA SER A 275 11.19 16.88 -1.74
C SER A 275 11.77 16.92 -3.17
N ALA A 276 12.75 17.78 -3.43
CA ALA A 276 13.40 17.87 -4.73
C ALA A 276 14.16 16.57 -5.10
N LEU A 277 14.91 15.99 -4.15
CA LEU A 277 15.62 14.73 -4.35
C LEU A 277 14.66 13.55 -4.54
N MET A 278 13.58 13.51 -3.78
CA MET A 278 12.52 12.51 -3.96
C MET A 278 11.89 12.61 -5.35
N ARG A 279 11.57 13.80 -5.80
CA ARG A 279 11.02 14.07 -7.15
C ARG A 279 11.99 13.68 -8.24
N GLU A 280 13.28 13.99 -8.07
CA GLU A 280 14.32 13.60 -9.01
C GLU A 280 14.41 12.07 -9.14
N ARG A 281 14.35 11.33 -8.01
CA ARG A 281 14.33 9.87 -8.06
C ARG A 281 13.11 9.32 -8.82
N VAL A 282 11.96 9.94 -8.67
CA VAL A 282 10.75 9.56 -9.44
C VAL A 282 10.98 9.74 -10.94
N ARG A 283 11.57 10.87 -11.35
CA ARG A 283 11.85 11.20 -12.76
C ARG A 283 12.88 10.30 -13.42
N GLN A 284 13.82 9.76 -12.67
CA GLN A 284 14.82 8.81 -13.18
C GLN A 284 14.19 7.51 -13.70
N GLY A 285 12.95 7.22 -13.32
CA GLY A 285 12.23 6.03 -13.76
C GLY A 285 12.63 4.75 -13.03
N PRO A 286 12.00 3.64 -13.38
CA PRO A 286 12.33 2.31 -12.86
C PRO A 286 13.66 1.81 -13.45
N PRO A 287 14.29 0.80 -12.82
CA PRO A 287 15.37 0.04 -13.46
C PRO A 287 14.97 -0.49 -14.84
N GLU A 288 15.94 -0.62 -15.74
CA GLU A 288 15.70 -1.16 -17.08
C GLU A 288 15.04 -2.54 -17.01
N ARG A 289 14.06 -2.76 -17.89
CA ARG A 289 13.40 -4.07 -18.04
C ARG A 289 14.25 -4.92 -18.99
N GLU A 290 14.71 -6.07 -18.50
CA GLU A 290 15.32 -7.09 -19.36
C GLU A 290 14.27 -7.75 -20.28
#